data_59884fe62d677a996fc8ed320c3efec4
#
_entry.id   59884fe62d677a996fc8ed320c3efec4
#
_cell.length_a   1.000
_cell.length_b   1.000
_cell.length_c   1.000
_cell.angle_alpha   90.00
_cell.angle_beta   90.00
_cell.angle_gamma   90.00
#
_symmetry.space_group_name_H-M   'P 1'
#
loop_
_entity.id
_entity.type
_entity.pdbx_description
1 polymer ?
#
loop_
_entity_poly.entity_id
_entity_poly.type
_entity_poly.pdbx_seq_one_letter_code
_entity_poly.pdbx_strand_id
1 'polypeptide(L)'
;MNPQLFKSTEFYHRRYHNMSTVLITPLILLVIFLFLFAFFAKKEVTVTSRGSIEPTKVIAVIQSTSDNTIIDNQLVANKVVKKGDTLVQYSETMEASQKEGLQKQLELLKRQESGLKTLQSSLTQGTNLFQEQEDEFGYQSTFNTYLSQAQDIDLGVAKTNTEVNNQAAIASNTGSAIDNQISQLQTQVSEYEALSQAITNHETTLPEGNPHQATLNAYNSQYATTPDASVTDQYLSQVNTNISSLNASIGNLEIQKAGTGTVVTYDNSDSTKKEALKNQFLQNAGQQLSSVETQINDTES
;
A
#
# COMPACT_ATOMS: atom_id res chain seq x y z
N MET A 1 -48.27 -21.16 36.02
CA MET A 1 -47.40 -20.43 35.05
C MET A 1 -47.56 -21.08 33.69
N ASN A 2 -48.00 -20.34 32.71
CA ASN A 2 -48.45 -20.86 31.41
C ASN A 2 -47.23 -21.08 30.50
N PRO A 3 -46.93 -22.31 30.07
CA PRO A 3 -45.70 -22.62 29.29
C PRO A 3 -45.71 -22.08 27.86
N GLN A 4 -46.78 -21.42 27.43
CA GLN A 4 -46.89 -20.85 26.10
C GLN A 4 -46.24 -19.47 25.94
N LEU A 5 -45.85 -18.82 27.04
CA LEU A 5 -45.18 -17.50 27.03
C LEU A 5 -43.71 -17.54 26.57
N PHE A 6 -43.12 -18.74 26.52
CA PHE A 6 -41.72 -18.89 26.10
C PHE A 6 -41.52 -19.17 24.60
N LYS A 7 -42.60 -19.15 23.81
CA LYS A 7 -42.56 -19.37 22.36
C LYS A 7 -42.87 -18.13 21.52
N SER A 8 -42.97 -16.95 22.13
CA SER A 8 -43.18 -15.75 21.35
C SER A 8 -41.84 -15.26 20.77
N THR A 9 -41.87 -14.93 19.49
CA THR A 9 -40.76 -14.35 18.71
C THR A 9 -40.16 -13.08 19.36
N GLU A 10 -40.89 -12.40 20.24
CA GLU A 10 -40.45 -11.25 21.00
C GLU A 10 -39.36 -11.55 22.04
N PHE A 11 -39.34 -12.78 22.59
CA PHE A 11 -38.35 -13.17 23.59
C PHE A 11 -36.97 -13.38 22.98
N TYR A 12 -36.89 -13.77 21.70
CA TYR A 12 -35.60 -13.91 20.98
C TYR A 12 -35.11 -12.60 20.40
N HIS A 13 -35.96 -11.63 20.10
CA HIS A 13 -35.56 -10.35 19.53
C HIS A 13 -34.87 -9.43 20.55
N ARG A 14 -35.12 -9.63 21.85
CA ARG A 14 -34.51 -8.79 22.90
C ARG A 14 -33.12 -9.23 23.35
N ARG A 15 -32.64 -10.37 22.93
CA ARG A 15 -31.38 -10.96 23.45
C ARG A 15 -30.14 -10.69 22.57
N TYR A 16 -30.32 -10.24 21.36
CA TYR A 16 -29.19 -10.05 20.40
C TYR A 16 -28.98 -8.63 19.89
N HIS A 17 -29.77 -7.66 20.31
CA HIS A 17 -29.73 -6.32 19.71
C HIS A 17 -28.72 -5.34 20.35
N ASN A 18 -28.11 -5.66 21.46
CA ASN A 18 -27.30 -4.67 22.20
C ASN A 18 -25.79 -4.94 22.26
N MET A 19 -25.31 -6.09 21.80
CA MET A 19 -23.87 -6.39 21.88
C MET A 19 -23.03 -5.54 20.90
N SER A 20 -23.50 -5.35 19.68
CA SER A 20 -22.79 -4.53 18.70
C SER A 20 -22.83 -3.05 19.08
N THR A 21 -23.94 -2.56 19.59
CA THR A 21 -24.08 -1.14 19.99
C THR A 21 -23.25 -0.84 21.25
N VAL A 22 -23.17 -1.75 22.20
CA VAL A 22 -22.36 -1.60 23.41
C VAL A 22 -20.86 -1.60 23.09
N LEU A 23 -20.44 -2.31 22.03
CA LEU A 23 -19.04 -2.37 21.63
C LEU A 23 -18.63 -1.19 20.72
N ILE A 24 -19.54 -0.77 19.84
CA ILE A 24 -19.25 0.30 18.85
C ILE A 24 -19.39 1.70 19.48
N THR A 25 -20.34 1.89 20.38
CA THR A 25 -20.58 3.20 21.02
C THR A 25 -19.35 3.75 21.76
N PRO A 26 -18.66 2.98 22.63
CA PRO A 26 -17.47 3.50 23.31
C PRO A 26 -16.31 3.73 22.33
N LEU A 27 -16.21 2.97 21.24
CA LEU A 27 -15.20 3.16 20.22
C LEU A 27 -15.40 4.45 19.44
N ILE A 28 -16.64 4.75 19.05
CA ILE A 28 -16.99 6.01 18.39
C ILE A 28 -16.74 7.19 19.34
N LEU A 29 -17.10 7.05 20.62
CA LEU A 29 -16.90 8.11 21.62
C LEU A 29 -15.41 8.38 21.86
N LEU A 30 -14.58 7.35 21.85
CA LEU A 30 -13.12 7.47 21.95
C LEU A 30 -12.52 8.18 20.72
N VAL A 31 -12.99 7.88 19.53
CA VAL A 31 -12.54 8.55 18.30
C VAL A 31 -12.96 10.03 18.31
N ILE A 32 -14.18 10.35 18.72
CA ILE A 32 -14.66 11.73 18.86
C ILE A 32 -13.83 12.48 19.92
N PHE A 33 -13.53 11.83 21.05
CA PHE A 33 -12.67 12.40 22.10
C PHE A 33 -11.26 12.68 21.59
N LEU A 34 -10.65 11.78 20.83
CA LEU A 34 -9.34 11.98 20.20
C LEU A 34 -9.34 13.15 19.21
N PHE A 35 -10.40 13.29 18.41
CA PHE A 35 -10.55 14.42 17.49
C PHE A 35 -10.71 15.75 18.24
N LEU A 36 -11.53 15.78 19.28
CA LEU A 36 -11.69 16.96 20.14
C LEU A 36 -10.39 17.31 20.86
N PHE A 37 -9.69 16.31 21.40
CA PHE A 37 -8.40 16.52 22.04
C PHE A 37 -7.36 17.08 21.06
N ALA A 38 -7.27 16.53 19.84
CA ALA A 38 -6.37 17.04 18.81
C ALA A 38 -6.68 18.47 18.38
N PHE A 39 -7.96 18.85 18.38
CA PHE A 39 -8.39 20.20 18.03
C PHE A 39 -8.11 21.25 19.14
N PHE A 40 -8.16 20.84 20.39
CA PHE A 40 -7.91 21.71 21.55
C PHE A 40 -6.47 21.67 22.09
N ALA A 41 -5.67 20.67 21.67
CA ALA A 41 -4.28 20.54 22.07
C ALA A 41 -3.44 21.66 21.46
N LYS A 42 -3.23 22.71 22.22
CA LYS A 42 -2.32 23.80 21.86
C LYS A 42 -0.93 23.49 22.36
N LYS A 43 0.03 23.44 21.45
CA LYS A 43 1.45 23.37 21.81
C LYS A 43 1.93 24.79 22.14
N GLU A 44 2.27 25.02 23.39
CA GLU A 44 2.92 26.28 23.75
C GLU A 44 4.38 26.27 23.26
N VAL A 45 4.70 27.26 22.46
CA VAL A 45 6.07 27.55 22.04
C VAL A 45 6.55 28.75 22.87
N THR A 46 7.34 28.46 23.86
CA THR A 46 8.00 29.50 24.68
C THR A 46 9.27 29.95 23.95
N VAL A 47 9.30 31.18 23.56
CA VAL A 47 10.52 31.87 23.07
C VAL A 47 11.11 32.63 24.26
N THR A 48 12.23 32.13 24.78
CA THR A 48 12.98 32.85 25.83
C THR A 48 13.95 33.81 25.17
N SER A 49 13.70 35.09 25.36
CA SER A 49 14.64 36.14 24.98
C SER A 49 15.37 36.61 26.25
N ARG A 50 16.67 36.69 26.18
CA ARG A 50 17.49 37.30 27.22
C ARG A 50 17.90 38.68 26.76
N GLY A 51 17.45 39.69 27.45
CA GLY A 51 17.89 41.06 27.25
C GLY A 51 18.78 41.50 28.42
N SER A 52 19.86 42.19 28.16
CA SER A 52 20.66 42.89 29.15
C SER A 52 20.33 44.39 29.15
N ILE A 53 20.18 44.95 30.31
CA ILE A 53 19.97 46.39 30.51
C ILE A 53 21.30 47.01 30.78
N GLU A 54 21.75 47.89 29.92
CA GLU A 54 23.01 48.63 30.09
C GLU A 54 22.77 50.08 30.50
N PRO A 55 23.57 50.64 31.40
CA PRO A 55 23.41 52.04 31.85
C PRO A 55 23.87 53.01 30.75
N THR A 56 23.10 54.09 30.55
CA THR A 56 23.26 55.07 29.45
C THR A 56 24.48 56.03 29.60
N LYS A 57 25.20 55.97 30.72
CA LYS A 57 26.40 56.78 30.95
C LYS A 57 27.55 55.90 31.43
N VAL A 58 28.43 55.58 30.52
CA VAL A 58 29.66 54.85 30.83
C VAL A 58 30.79 55.91 30.82
N ILE A 59 31.48 56.05 31.98
CA ILE A 59 32.86 56.58 31.98
C ILE A 59 33.63 55.62 31.07
N ALA A 60 34.28 56.12 30.05
CA ALA A 60 34.93 55.25 29.06
C ALA A 60 35.90 54.27 29.73
N VAL A 61 35.38 53.08 30.07
CA VAL A 61 36.19 51.95 30.49
C VAL A 61 36.62 51.23 29.21
N ILE A 62 37.87 51.37 28.86
CA ILE A 62 38.43 50.61 27.75
C ILE A 62 38.82 49.26 28.32
N GLN A 63 38.00 48.26 27.98
CA GLN A 63 38.28 46.86 28.32
C GLN A 63 38.86 46.14 27.09
N SER A 64 39.73 45.21 27.36
CA SER A 64 40.17 44.27 26.32
C SER A 64 38.98 43.48 25.85
N THR A 65 38.80 43.37 24.55
CA THR A 65 37.84 42.49 23.88
C THR A 65 38.46 41.17 23.48
N SER A 66 39.74 40.97 23.78
CA SER A 66 40.52 39.79 23.41
C SER A 66 41.16 39.14 24.65
N ASP A 67 41.06 37.80 24.68
CA ASP A 67 41.75 36.95 25.65
C ASP A 67 43.16 36.54 25.13
N ASN A 68 43.62 37.17 24.10
CA ASN A 68 44.90 36.86 23.46
C ASN A 68 46.06 37.35 24.30
N THR A 69 47.22 36.72 24.10
CA THR A 69 48.46 37.12 24.75
C THR A 69 48.89 38.51 24.29
N ILE A 70 49.22 39.39 25.25
CA ILE A 70 49.72 40.71 24.95
C ILE A 70 51.17 40.58 24.44
N ILE A 71 51.43 41.10 23.23
CA ILE A 71 52.79 41.14 22.63
C ILE A 71 53.50 42.43 22.96
N ASP A 72 52.76 43.55 23.01
CA ASP A 72 53.31 44.85 23.39
C ASP A 72 52.30 45.59 24.31
N ASN A 73 52.81 46.21 25.32
CA ASN A 73 52.00 46.95 26.31
C ASN A 73 52.63 48.34 26.55
N GLN A 74 51.99 49.37 26.05
CA GLN A 74 52.41 50.77 26.18
C GLN A 74 51.62 51.53 27.26
N LEU A 75 50.80 50.80 28.06
CA LEU A 75 50.03 51.38 29.15
C LEU A 75 50.97 51.74 30.30
N VAL A 76 51.13 53.04 30.54
CA VAL A 76 51.85 53.57 31.72
C VAL A 76 50.88 54.43 32.52
N ALA A 77 50.83 54.26 33.82
CA ALA A 77 49.98 55.06 34.73
C ALA A 77 50.21 56.56 34.52
N ASN A 78 49.12 57.31 34.41
CA ASN A 78 49.10 58.76 34.18
C ASN A 78 49.68 59.24 32.84
N LYS A 79 49.87 58.39 31.84
CA LYS A 79 50.26 58.78 30.49
C LYS A 79 49.05 59.36 29.75
N VAL A 80 49.25 60.55 29.14
CA VAL A 80 48.25 61.16 28.27
C VAL A 80 48.28 60.42 26.92
N VAL A 81 47.16 59.88 26.50
CA VAL A 81 47.01 59.20 25.22
C VAL A 81 46.07 59.97 24.31
N LYS A 82 46.33 59.94 23.02
CA LYS A 82 45.50 60.57 21.99
C LYS A 82 44.69 59.53 21.25
N LYS A 83 43.62 60.00 20.64
CA LYS A 83 42.81 59.13 19.75
C LYS A 83 43.68 58.60 18.61
N GLY A 84 43.81 57.27 18.51
CA GLY A 84 44.60 56.56 17.52
C GLY A 84 45.92 56.00 18.06
N ASP A 85 46.32 56.31 19.31
CA ASP A 85 47.52 55.73 19.92
C ASP A 85 47.30 54.24 20.19
N THR A 86 48.25 53.38 19.82
CA THR A 86 48.26 51.96 20.20
C THR A 86 48.59 51.82 21.67
N LEU A 87 47.71 51.29 22.48
CA LEU A 87 47.85 51.09 23.92
C LEU A 87 48.35 49.69 24.27
N VAL A 88 47.82 48.71 23.61
CA VAL A 88 48.16 47.31 23.78
C VAL A 88 48.07 46.61 22.43
N GLN A 89 48.99 45.76 22.13
CA GLN A 89 48.98 44.90 20.92
C GLN A 89 48.84 43.44 21.38
N TYR A 90 47.86 42.76 20.80
CA TYR A 90 47.59 41.34 21.10
C TYR A 90 48.16 40.47 19.99
N SER A 91 48.44 39.22 20.31
CA SER A 91 48.77 38.20 19.35
C SER A 91 47.57 37.86 18.49
N GLU A 92 47.68 37.89 17.17
CA GLU A 92 46.65 37.50 16.24
C GLU A 92 46.62 35.99 16.00
N THR A 93 47.53 35.22 16.64
CA THR A 93 47.68 33.76 16.35
C THR A 93 46.41 32.98 16.66
N MET A 94 45.67 33.34 17.71
CA MET A 94 44.45 32.67 18.10
C MET A 94 43.31 32.98 17.15
N GLU A 95 43.13 34.22 16.74
CA GLU A 95 42.13 34.66 15.76
C GLU A 95 42.44 34.10 14.35
N ALA A 96 43.70 34.03 13.95
CA ALA A 96 44.11 33.40 12.70
C ALA A 96 43.74 31.89 12.70
N SER A 97 44.00 31.18 13.79
CA SER A 97 43.63 29.75 13.93
C SER A 97 42.11 29.51 13.94
N GLN A 98 41.37 30.39 14.63
CA GLN A 98 39.91 30.34 14.63
C GLN A 98 39.34 30.60 13.23
N LYS A 99 39.85 31.62 12.55
CA LYS A 99 39.46 31.94 11.18
C LYS A 99 39.74 30.78 10.21
N GLU A 100 40.91 30.14 10.31
CA GLU A 100 41.23 28.96 9.51
C GLU A 100 40.27 27.79 9.83
N GLY A 101 39.93 27.57 11.11
CA GLY A 101 38.97 26.59 11.51
C GLY A 101 37.56 26.82 10.94
N LEU A 102 37.06 28.06 11.01
CA LEU A 102 35.80 28.47 10.43
C LEU A 102 35.80 28.38 8.90
N GLN A 103 36.90 28.71 8.23
CA GLN A 103 37.02 28.55 6.79
C GLN A 103 36.92 27.07 6.36
N LYS A 104 37.60 26.17 7.08
CA LYS A 104 37.51 24.72 6.81
C LYS A 104 36.09 24.20 7.04
N GLN A 105 35.44 24.65 8.09
CA GLN A 105 34.05 24.30 8.37
C GLN A 105 33.11 24.80 7.26
N LEU A 106 33.29 26.05 6.83
CA LEU A 106 32.50 26.62 5.74
C LEU A 106 32.68 25.86 4.43
N GLU A 107 33.91 25.46 4.12
CA GLU A 107 34.20 24.65 2.92
C GLU A 107 33.52 23.30 2.98
N LEU A 108 33.54 22.65 4.15
CA LEU A 108 32.85 21.38 4.38
C LEU A 108 31.32 21.53 4.19
N LEU A 109 30.72 22.56 4.79
CA LEU A 109 29.30 22.85 4.66
C LEU A 109 28.90 23.15 3.21
N LYS A 110 29.71 23.90 2.46
CA LYS A 110 29.46 24.17 1.03
C LYS A 110 29.56 22.92 0.15
N ARG A 111 30.46 21.99 0.47
CA ARG A 111 30.49 20.67 -0.17
C ARG A 111 29.25 19.85 0.14
N GLN A 112 28.82 19.88 1.40
CA GLN A 112 27.61 19.21 1.84
C GLN A 112 26.35 19.77 1.16
N GLU A 113 26.26 21.11 1.04
CA GLU A 113 25.20 21.80 0.30
C GLU A 113 25.16 21.36 -1.17
N SER A 114 26.31 21.36 -1.83
CA SER A 114 26.43 20.91 -3.22
C SER A 114 25.99 19.47 -3.41
N GLY A 115 26.39 18.58 -2.49
CA GLY A 115 25.98 17.17 -2.49
C GLY A 115 24.46 17.01 -2.33
N LEU A 116 23.84 17.77 -1.42
CA LEU A 116 22.39 17.76 -1.22
C LEU A 116 21.62 18.29 -2.45
N LYS A 117 22.09 19.33 -3.10
CA LYS A 117 21.52 19.84 -4.35
C LYS A 117 21.63 18.81 -5.47
N THR A 118 22.74 18.08 -5.53
CA THR A 118 22.92 16.97 -6.48
C THR A 118 21.97 15.82 -6.17
N LEU A 119 21.75 15.49 -4.89
CA LEU A 119 20.76 14.49 -4.46
C LEU A 119 19.34 14.88 -4.89
N GLN A 120 18.93 16.12 -4.62
CA GLN A 120 17.61 16.61 -5.03
C GLN A 120 17.43 16.55 -6.55
N SER A 121 18.44 16.94 -7.29
CA SER A 121 18.43 16.89 -8.76
C SER A 121 18.36 15.45 -9.27
N SER A 122 19.11 14.54 -8.66
CA SER A 122 19.09 13.11 -8.98
C SER A 122 17.72 12.48 -8.70
N LEU A 123 17.12 12.80 -7.54
CA LEU A 123 15.77 12.34 -7.17
C LEU A 123 14.71 12.88 -8.13
N THR A 124 14.84 14.16 -8.53
CA THR A 124 13.88 14.80 -9.43
C THR A 124 13.93 14.19 -10.83
N GLN A 125 15.14 13.96 -11.35
CA GLN A 125 15.37 13.44 -12.69
C GLN A 125 15.29 11.90 -12.74
N GLY A 126 15.37 11.22 -11.59
CA GLY A 126 15.44 9.76 -11.52
C GLY A 126 16.75 9.18 -12.05
N THR A 127 17.79 9.99 -12.14
CA THR A 127 19.09 9.61 -12.69
C THR A 127 20.19 9.97 -11.71
N ASN A 128 21.17 9.07 -11.54
CA ASN A 128 22.32 9.34 -10.70
C ASN A 128 23.20 10.44 -11.34
N LEU A 129 23.25 11.60 -10.71
CA LEU A 129 24.06 12.75 -11.14
C LEU A 129 25.37 12.86 -10.35
N PHE A 130 25.61 11.96 -9.39
CA PHE A 130 26.88 11.90 -8.68
C PHE A 130 27.94 11.38 -9.64
N GLN A 131 29.04 12.15 -9.73
CA GLN A 131 30.23 11.68 -10.46
C GLN A 131 30.93 10.61 -9.60
N GLU A 132 31.92 9.91 -10.16
CA GLU A 132 32.74 8.91 -9.46
C GLU A 132 33.63 9.54 -8.38
N GLN A 133 33.05 10.32 -7.48
CA GLN A 133 33.71 10.88 -6.31
C GLN A 133 33.36 10.04 -5.08
N GLU A 134 34.24 10.08 -4.09
CA GLU A 134 33.92 9.46 -2.79
C GLU A 134 32.60 10.02 -2.23
N ASP A 135 31.69 9.16 -1.81
CA ASP A 135 30.40 9.53 -1.22
C ASP A 135 30.61 9.99 0.24
N GLU A 136 31.30 11.10 0.41
CA GLU A 136 31.73 11.64 1.71
C GLU A 136 30.57 11.81 2.69
N PHE A 137 29.38 12.13 2.20
CA PHE A 137 28.19 12.41 3.00
C PHE A 137 27.08 11.35 2.86
N GLY A 138 27.28 10.28 2.09
CA GLY A 138 26.29 9.22 1.90
C GLY A 138 25.13 9.61 0.99
N TYR A 139 25.21 10.67 0.22
CA TYR A 139 24.09 11.13 -0.61
C TYR A 139 23.87 10.27 -1.85
N GLN A 140 24.94 9.77 -2.45
CA GLN A 140 24.83 8.79 -3.54
C GLN A 140 24.22 7.49 -3.03
N SER A 141 24.62 7.04 -1.85
CA SER A 141 24.04 5.87 -1.19
C SER A 141 22.56 6.07 -0.89
N THR A 142 22.18 7.28 -0.46
CA THR A 142 20.78 7.66 -0.24
C THR A 142 19.96 7.57 -1.54
N PHE A 143 20.52 8.07 -2.66
CA PHE A 143 19.87 7.95 -3.97
C PHE A 143 19.73 6.49 -4.41
N ASN A 144 20.76 5.66 -4.21
CA ASN A 144 20.69 4.23 -4.52
C ASN A 144 19.65 3.51 -3.67
N THR A 145 19.50 3.91 -2.40
CA THR A 145 18.44 3.40 -1.52
C THR A 145 17.05 3.75 -2.07
N TYR A 146 16.86 4.97 -2.53
CA TYR A 146 15.62 5.37 -3.21
C TYR A 146 15.35 4.50 -4.44
N LEU A 147 16.34 4.26 -5.29
CA LEU A 147 16.17 3.43 -6.50
C LEU A 147 15.79 1.99 -6.13
N SER A 148 16.43 1.42 -5.12
CA SER A 148 16.12 0.05 -4.64
C SER A 148 14.69 -0.03 -4.13
N GLN A 149 14.25 0.93 -3.32
CA GLN A 149 12.88 0.96 -2.82
C GLN A 149 11.84 1.19 -3.93
N ALA A 150 12.17 2.01 -4.94
CA ALA A 150 11.33 2.19 -6.12
C ALA A 150 11.19 0.90 -6.92
N GLN A 151 12.28 0.14 -7.06
CA GLN A 151 12.27 -1.17 -7.71
C GLN A 151 11.46 -2.20 -6.91
N ASP A 152 11.55 -2.19 -5.58
CA ASP A 152 10.75 -3.06 -4.71
C ASP A 152 9.25 -2.81 -4.87
N ILE A 153 8.84 -1.54 -5.09
CA ILE A 153 7.45 -1.20 -5.40
C ILE A 153 7.04 -1.84 -6.73
N ASP A 154 7.84 -1.73 -7.78
CA ASP A 154 7.55 -2.33 -9.09
C ASP A 154 7.44 -3.85 -8.99
N LEU A 155 8.36 -4.49 -8.29
CA LEU A 155 8.34 -5.94 -8.06
C LEU A 155 7.11 -6.37 -7.25
N GLY A 156 6.73 -5.58 -6.23
CA GLY A 156 5.54 -5.84 -5.42
C GLY A 156 4.26 -5.79 -6.26
N VAL A 157 4.10 -4.75 -7.07
CA VAL A 157 2.96 -4.60 -7.98
C VAL A 157 2.95 -5.70 -9.05
N ALA A 158 4.10 -6.00 -9.66
CA ALA A 158 4.23 -7.05 -10.65
C ALA A 158 3.87 -8.43 -10.06
N LYS A 159 4.30 -8.73 -8.84
CA LYS A 159 3.94 -9.97 -8.13
C LYS A 159 2.43 -10.05 -7.90
N THR A 160 1.82 -8.98 -7.39
CA THR A 160 0.36 -8.91 -7.18
C THR A 160 -0.40 -9.14 -8.49
N ASN A 161 0.01 -8.49 -9.56
CA ASN A 161 -0.64 -8.63 -10.87
C ASN A 161 -0.42 -10.02 -11.48
N THR A 162 0.73 -10.65 -11.22
CA THR A 162 0.97 -12.04 -11.62
C THR A 162 0.02 -13.00 -10.89
N GLU A 163 -0.18 -12.80 -9.60
CA GLU A 163 -1.13 -13.58 -8.80
C GLU A 163 -2.56 -13.44 -9.32
N VAL A 164 -2.97 -12.21 -9.63
CA VAL A 164 -4.28 -11.92 -10.24
C VAL A 164 -4.43 -12.65 -11.59
N ASN A 165 -3.41 -12.62 -12.44
CA ASN A 165 -3.40 -13.35 -13.72
C ASN A 165 -3.53 -14.87 -13.51
N ASN A 166 -2.81 -15.43 -12.54
CA ASN A 166 -2.89 -16.85 -12.23
C ASN A 166 -4.28 -17.24 -11.74
N GLN A 167 -4.89 -16.44 -10.86
CA GLN A 167 -6.26 -16.68 -10.38
C GLN A 167 -7.28 -16.58 -11.53
N ALA A 168 -7.14 -15.60 -12.41
CA ALA A 168 -7.99 -15.46 -13.59
C ALA A 168 -7.86 -16.67 -14.53
N ALA A 169 -6.63 -17.16 -14.75
CA ALA A 169 -6.38 -18.34 -15.57
C ALA A 169 -6.99 -19.61 -14.96
N ILE A 170 -6.85 -19.78 -13.63
CA ILE A 170 -7.47 -20.92 -12.91
C ILE A 170 -8.99 -20.85 -13.05
N ALA A 171 -9.61 -19.69 -12.84
CA ALA A 171 -11.05 -19.50 -12.98
C ALA A 171 -11.53 -19.82 -14.41
N SER A 172 -10.81 -19.32 -15.42
CA SER A 172 -11.10 -19.59 -16.82
C SER A 172 -11.00 -21.07 -17.18
N ASN A 173 -9.91 -21.72 -16.73
CA ASN A 173 -9.70 -23.15 -16.97
C ASN A 173 -10.76 -24.01 -16.27
N THR A 174 -11.11 -23.65 -15.05
CA THR A 174 -12.17 -24.33 -14.29
C THR A 174 -13.52 -24.14 -14.99
N GLY A 175 -13.83 -22.92 -15.42
CA GLY A 175 -15.06 -22.64 -16.18
C GLY A 175 -15.13 -23.45 -17.47
N SER A 176 -14.04 -23.53 -18.22
CA SER A 176 -13.96 -24.34 -19.46
C SER A 176 -14.12 -25.85 -19.21
N ALA A 177 -13.54 -26.35 -18.11
CA ALA A 177 -13.70 -27.75 -17.73
C ALA A 177 -15.18 -28.09 -17.38
N ILE A 178 -15.85 -27.17 -16.66
CA ILE A 178 -17.27 -27.28 -16.35
C ILE A 178 -18.12 -27.23 -17.63
N ASP A 179 -17.81 -26.33 -18.58
CA ASP A 179 -18.52 -26.25 -19.85
C ASP A 179 -18.42 -27.54 -20.66
N ASN A 180 -17.23 -28.14 -20.70
CA ASN A 180 -17.04 -29.43 -21.36
C ASN A 180 -17.89 -30.53 -20.69
N GLN A 181 -17.98 -30.52 -19.37
CA GLN A 181 -18.80 -31.50 -18.63
C GLN A 181 -20.29 -31.26 -18.85
N ILE A 182 -20.76 -30.02 -18.87
CA ILE A 182 -22.14 -29.67 -19.23
C ILE A 182 -22.45 -30.16 -20.65
N SER A 183 -21.58 -29.91 -21.61
CA SER A 183 -21.77 -30.34 -22.98
C SER A 183 -21.88 -31.88 -23.14
N GLN A 184 -21.08 -32.62 -22.35
CA GLN A 184 -21.19 -34.08 -22.31
C GLN A 184 -22.53 -34.55 -21.73
N LEU A 185 -23.00 -33.93 -20.66
CA LEU A 185 -24.29 -34.25 -20.06
C LEU A 185 -25.46 -33.86 -20.98
N GLN A 186 -25.37 -32.73 -21.68
CA GLN A 186 -26.36 -32.32 -22.69
C GLN A 186 -26.43 -33.34 -23.85
N THR A 187 -25.29 -33.87 -24.29
CA THR A 187 -25.25 -34.94 -25.26
C THR A 187 -26.00 -36.18 -24.77
N GLN A 188 -25.78 -36.61 -23.49
CA GLN A 188 -26.49 -37.73 -22.92
C GLN A 188 -27.98 -37.45 -22.77
N VAL A 189 -28.39 -36.22 -22.41
CA VAL A 189 -29.82 -35.84 -22.41
C VAL A 189 -30.43 -36.04 -23.79
N SER A 190 -29.75 -35.52 -24.83
CA SER A 190 -30.20 -35.65 -26.22
C SER A 190 -30.32 -37.13 -26.67
N GLU A 191 -29.38 -37.99 -26.26
CA GLU A 191 -29.40 -39.42 -26.50
C GLU A 191 -30.60 -40.10 -25.84
N TYR A 192 -30.93 -39.74 -24.59
CA TYR A 192 -32.13 -40.24 -23.89
C TYR A 192 -33.44 -39.67 -24.47
N GLU A 193 -33.45 -38.41 -24.94
CA GLU A 193 -34.61 -37.80 -25.59
C GLU A 193 -34.90 -38.53 -26.90
N ALA A 194 -33.87 -38.87 -27.72
CA ALA A 194 -34.04 -39.68 -28.88
C ALA A 194 -34.61 -41.08 -28.56
N LEU A 195 -34.15 -41.73 -27.47
CA LEU A 195 -34.69 -42.96 -26.98
C LEU A 195 -36.18 -42.83 -26.56
N SER A 196 -36.53 -41.75 -25.85
CA SER A 196 -37.91 -41.45 -25.47
C SER A 196 -38.83 -41.30 -26.66
N GLN A 197 -38.40 -40.58 -27.66
CA GLN A 197 -39.13 -40.39 -28.92
C GLN A 197 -39.31 -41.71 -29.65
N ALA A 198 -38.24 -42.49 -29.78
CA ALA A 198 -38.31 -43.82 -30.46
C ALA A 198 -39.27 -44.79 -29.76
N ILE A 199 -39.27 -44.81 -28.39
CA ILE A 199 -40.21 -45.60 -27.59
C ILE A 199 -41.66 -45.12 -27.86
N THR A 200 -41.89 -43.80 -27.82
CA THR A 200 -43.20 -43.20 -28.04
C THR A 200 -43.74 -43.50 -29.44
N ASN A 201 -42.88 -43.46 -30.43
CA ASN A 201 -43.26 -43.69 -31.83
C ASN A 201 -43.18 -45.18 -32.27
N HIS A 202 -42.78 -46.06 -31.35
CA HIS A 202 -42.56 -47.50 -31.62
C HIS A 202 -41.53 -47.74 -32.75
N GLU A 203 -40.49 -46.90 -32.77
CA GLU A 203 -39.38 -47.02 -33.75
C GLU A 203 -38.48 -48.21 -33.35
N THR A 204 -37.73 -48.72 -34.35
CA THR A 204 -36.83 -49.87 -34.15
C THR A 204 -35.36 -49.47 -34.08
N THR A 205 -35.03 -48.24 -34.48
CA THR A 205 -33.66 -47.75 -34.57
C THR A 205 -33.52 -46.36 -33.99
N LEU A 206 -32.40 -46.12 -33.33
CA LEU A 206 -31.97 -44.79 -32.88
C LEU A 206 -30.99 -44.17 -33.88
N PRO A 207 -30.72 -42.87 -33.80
CA PRO A 207 -29.64 -42.24 -34.56
C PRO A 207 -28.34 -43.00 -34.37
N GLU A 208 -27.51 -43.02 -35.45
CA GLU A 208 -26.22 -43.70 -35.45
C GLU A 208 -25.32 -43.21 -34.31
N GLY A 209 -24.72 -44.13 -33.58
CA GLY A 209 -23.85 -43.81 -32.44
C GLY A 209 -24.57 -43.63 -31.11
N ASN A 210 -25.91 -43.64 -31.05
CA ASN A 210 -26.64 -43.56 -29.78
C ASN A 210 -26.41 -44.84 -28.94
N PRO A 211 -25.91 -44.73 -27.68
CA PRO A 211 -25.58 -45.90 -26.87
C PRO A 211 -26.80 -46.69 -26.36
N HIS A 212 -28.00 -46.13 -26.50
CA HIS A 212 -29.25 -46.74 -25.92
C HIS A 212 -29.98 -47.67 -26.86
N GLN A 213 -29.42 -48.04 -28.05
CA GLN A 213 -30.04 -48.96 -28.98
C GLN A 213 -30.42 -50.31 -28.33
N ALA A 214 -29.58 -50.80 -27.41
CA ALA A 214 -29.89 -52.05 -26.68
C ALA A 214 -31.14 -51.92 -25.82
N THR A 215 -31.35 -50.75 -25.19
CA THR A 215 -32.55 -50.46 -24.40
C THR A 215 -33.80 -50.39 -25.29
N LEU A 216 -33.71 -49.77 -26.44
CA LEU A 216 -34.80 -49.73 -27.40
C LEU A 216 -35.15 -51.15 -27.94
N ASN A 217 -34.15 -51.97 -28.20
CA ASN A 217 -34.38 -53.38 -28.61
C ASN A 217 -35.05 -54.19 -27.51
N ALA A 218 -34.69 -53.99 -26.23
CA ALA A 218 -35.35 -54.63 -25.09
C ALA A 218 -36.84 -54.22 -24.97
N TYR A 219 -37.09 -52.91 -25.12
CA TYR A 219 -38.45 -52.37 -25.15
C TYR A 219 -39.26 -53.02 -26.28
N ASN A 220 -38.76 -52.98 -27.53
CA ASN A 220 -39.45 -53.54 -28.67
C ASN A 220 -39.73 -55.03 -28.53
N SER A 221 -38.80 -55.80 -27.95
CA SER A 221 -39.01 -57.26 -27.69
C SER A 221 -40.10 -57.51 -26.66
N GLN A 222 -40.12 -56.72 -25.60
CA GLN A 222 -41.15 -56.84 -24.55
C GLN A 222 -42.52 -56.38 -25.06
N TYR A 223 -42.56 -55.25 -25.77
CA TYR A 223 -43.79 -54.73 -26.35
C TYR A 223 -44.38 -55.69 -27.41
N ALA A 224 -43.55 -56.32 -28.23
CA ALA A 224 -43.98 -57.33 -29.20
C ALA A 224 -44.61 -58.57 -28.53
N THR A 225 -44.18 -58.91 -27.29
CA THR A 225 -44.72 -60.07 -26.56
C THR A 225 -45.98 -59.67 -25.80
N THR A 226 -46.01 -58.45 -25.25
CA THR A 226 -47.13 -57.91 -24.48
C THR A 226 -47.39 -56.47 -24.94
N PRO A 227 -48.20 -56.25 -25.97
CA PRO A 227 -48.50 -54.90 -26.49
C PRO A 227 -49.46 -54.20 -25.50
N ASP A 228 -48.89 -53.64 -24.44
CA ASP A 228 -49.62 -52.92 -23.39
C ASP A 228 -48.98 -51.54 -23.15
N ALA A 229 -49.83 -50.53 -23.01
CA ALA A 229 -49.40 -49.18 -22.70
C ALA A 229 -48.55 -49.13 -21.44
N SER A 230 -48.76 -50.01 -20.47
CA SER A 230 -47.98 -50.09 -19.22
C SER A 230 -46.48 -50.37 -19.46
N VAL A 231 -46.16 -51.16 -20.50
CA VAL A 231 -44.75 -51.40 -20.87
C VAL A 231 -44.09 -50.12 -21.40
N THR A 232 -44.80 -49.38 -22.25
CA THR A 232 -44.34 -48.10 -22.75
C THR A 232 -44.14 -47.10 -21.63
N ASP A 233 -45.12 -46.97 -20.74
CA ASP A 233 -45.07 -46.03 -19.60
C ASP A 233 -43.93 -46.36 -18.64
N GLN A 234 -43.64 -47.65 -18.40
CA GLN A 234 -42.51 -48.07 -17.55
C GLN A 234 -41.17 -47.62 -18.12
N TYR A 235 -40.94 -47.87 -19.43
CA TYR A 235 -39.66 -47.43 -20.08
C TYR A 235 -39.57 -45.93 -20.14
N LEU A 236 -40.65 -45.23 -20.53
CA LEU A 236 -40.68 -43.77 -20.54
C LEU A 236 -40.44 -43.16 -19.18
N SER A 237 -41.02 -43.73 -18.11
CA SER A 237 -40.78 -43.29 -16.73
C SER A 237 -39.30 -43.38 -16.36
N GLN A 238 -38.65 -44.50 -16.72
CA GLN A 238 -37.22 -44.68 -16.46
C GLN A 238 -36.36 -43.71 -17.24
N VAL A 239 -36.62 -43.50 -18.54
CA VAL A 239 -35.92 -42.55 -19.39
C VAL A 239 -36.11 -41.14 -18.86
N ASN A 240 -37.30 -40.71 -18.50
CA ASN A 240 -37.58 -39.39 -17.99
C ASN A 240 -36.90 -39.15 -16.63
N THR A 241 -36.78 -40.20 -15.81
CA THR A 241 -36.00 -40.11 -14.55
C THR A 241 -34.55 -39.86 -14.80
N ASN A 242 -33.97 -40.54 -15.80
CA ASN A 242 -32.55 -40.30 -16.19
C ASN A 242 -32.35 -38.88 -16.74
N ILE A 243 -33.24 -38.42 -17.64
CA ILE A 243 -33.20 -37.05 -18.18
C ILE A 243 -33.28 -36.01 -17.04
N SER A 244 -34.23 -36.22 -16.09
CA SER A 244 -34.38 -35.34 -14.95
C SER A 244 -33.11 -35.28 -14.07
N SER A 245 -32.48 -36.43 -13.84
CA SER A 245 -31.23 -36.51 -13.08
C SER A 245 -30.06 -35.81 -13.78
N LEU A 246 -29.96 -35.99 -15.09
CA LEU A 246 -28.91 -35.30 -15.92
C LEU A 246 -29.14 -33.79 -15.92
N ASN A 247 -30.37 -33.34 -16.10
CA ASN A 247 -30.70 -31.92 -16.05
C ASN A 247 -30.44 -31.30 -14.68
N ALA A 248 -30.72 -32.02 -13.57
CA ALA A 248 -30.35 -31.59 -12.25
C ALA A 248 -28.80 -31.45 -12.08
N SER A 249 -28.05 -32.40 -12.67
CA SER A 249 -26.58 -32.35 -12.67
C SER A 249 -26.06 -31.17 -13.48
N ILE A 250 -26.65 -30.88 -14.63
CA ILE A 250 -26.34 -29.70 -15.45
C ILE A 250 -26.59 -28.41 -14.64
N GLY A 251 -27.77 -28.30 -14.02
CA GLY A 251 -28.09 -27.13 -13.19
C GLY A 251 -27.11 -26.91 -12.04
N ASN A 252 -26.67 -27.99 -11.38
CA ASN A 252 -25.65 -27.90 -10.34
C ASN A 252 -24.30 -27.41 -10.89
N LEU A 253 -23.89 -27.87 -12.07
CA LEU A 253 -22.66 -27.43 -12.73
C LEU A 253 -22.75 -25.96 -13.18
N GLU A 254 -23.90 -25.51 -13.66
CA GLU A 254 -24.15 -24.10 -14.00
C GLU A 254 -24.02 -23.19 -12.79
N ILE A 255 -24.58 -23.61 -11.64
CA ILE A 255 -24.41 -22.90 -10.35
C ILE A 255 -22.93 -22.86 -9.96
N GLN A 256 -22.22 -23.99 -10.08
CA GLN A 256 -20.80 -24.06 -9.76
C GLN A 256 -20.00 -23.14 -10.68
N LYS A 257 -20.30 -23.13 -12.00
CA LYS A 257 -19.67 -22.25 -12.96
C LYS A 257 -19.88 -20.78 -12.62
N ALA A 258 -21.09 -20.40 -12.24
CA ALA A 258 -21.38 -19.03 -11.78
C ALA A 258 -20.53 -18.62 -10.58
N GLY A 259 -20.18 -19.55 -9.70
CA GLY A 259 -19.30 -19.36 -8.56
C GLY A 259 -17.81 -19.26 -8.91
N THR A 260 -17.38 -19.64 -10.12
CA THR A 260 -15.97 -19.54 -10.56
C THR A 260 -15.60 -18.16 -11.08
N GLY A 261 -16.59 -17.27 -11.25
CA GLY A 261 -16.33 -15.90 -11.72
C GLY A 261 -15.49 -15.13 -10.71
N THR A 262 -14.28 -14.71 -11.11
CA THR A 262 -13.41 -13.85 -10.29
C THR A 262 -13.51 -12.42 -10.78
N VAL A 263 -13.69 -11.48 -9.84
CA VAL A 263 -13.46 -10.07 -10.14
C VAL A 263 -11.95 -9.84 -10.18
N VAL A 264 -11.43 -9.57 -11.37
CA VAL A 264 -9.99 -9.32 -11.57
C VAL A 264 -9.72 -7.84 -11.32
N THR A 265 -8.97 -7.52 -10.29
CA THR A 265 -8.54 -6.15 -9.99
C THR A 265 -7.01 -6.09 -10.00
N TYR A 266 -6.45 -5.38 -10.97
CA TYR A 266 -5.01 -5.14 -11.05
C TYR A 266 -4.59 -4.00 -10.13
N ASP A 267 -3.40 -4.15 -9.54
CA ASP A 267 -2.75 -3.05 -8.81
C ASP A 267 -2.02 -2.15 -9.82
N ASN A 268 -2.47 -0.92 -9.95
CA ASN A 268 -1.89 0.13 -10.79
C ASN A 268 -1.31 1.27 -9.93
N SER A 269 -0.97 0.98 -8.67
CA SER A 269 -0.53 1.99 -7.71
C SER A 269 0.99 2.24 -7.71
N ASP A 270 1.73 1.58 -8.60
CA ASP A 270 3.20 1.70 -8.69
C ASP A 270 3.68 3.13 -8.87
N SER A 271 3.11 3.87 -9.82
CA SER A 271 3.47 5.26 -10.08
C SER A 271 3.18 6.17 -8.88
N THR A 272 2.01 6.02 -8.26
CA THR A 272 1.61 6.82 -7.08
C THR A 272 2.50 6.52 -5.88
N LYS A 273 2.81 5.24 -5.64
CA LYS A 273 3.70 4.82 -4.55
C LYS A 273 5.13 5.34 -4.76
N LYS A 274 5.65 5.25 -5.99
CA LYS A 274 6.99 5.77 -6.34
C LYS A 274 7.06 7.29 -6.24
N GLU A 275 5.99 7.99 -6.62
CA GLU A 275 5.93 9.44 -6.46
C GLU A 275 5.89 9.84 -4.98
N ALA A 276 5.12 9.15 -4.15
CA ALA A 276 5.10 9.37 -2.70
C ALA A 276 6.49 9.12 -2.08
N LEU A 277 7.15 8.03 -2.47
CA LEU A 277 8.52 7.72 -2.05
C LEU A 277 9.49 8.83 -2.46
N LYS A 278 9.47 9.26 -3.72
CA LYS A 278 10.30 10.36 -4.22
C LYS A 278 10.08 11.64 -3.41
N ASN A 279 8.84 12.00 -3.16
CA ASN A 279 8.50 13.19 -2.39
C ASN A 279 9.01 13.11 -0.95
N GLN A 280 8.98 11.94 -0.33
CA GLN A 280 9.56 11.71 0.99
C GLN A 280 11.08 11.96 1.00
N PHE A 281 11.81 11.40 0.03
CA PHE A 281 13.24 11.62 -0.07
C PHE A 281 13.58 13.08 -0.40
N LEU A 282 12.82 13.73 -1.27
CA LEU A 282 12.97 15.16 -1.58
C LEU A 282 12.73 16.05 -0.36
N GLN A 283 11.71 15.74 0.45
CA GLN A 283 11.44 16.46 1.68
C GLN A 283 12.57 16.32 2.68
N ASN A 284 13.10 15.11 2.87
CA ASN A 284 14.22 14.86 3.77
C ASN A 284 15.49 15.61 3.30
N ALA A 285 15.79 15.54 2.01
CA ALA A 285 16.92 16.28 1.43
C ALA A 285 16.74 17.81 1.53
N GLY A 286 15.52 18.30 1.37
CA GLY A 286 15.19 19.72 1.52
C GLY A 286 15.36 20.21 2.96
N GLN A 287 14.96 19.43 3.95
CA GLN A 287 15.15 19.74 5.37
C GLN A 287 16.64 19.81 5.73
N GLN A 288 17.44 18.83 5.26
CA GLN A 288 18.87 18.82 5.47
C GLN A 288 19.54 20.02 4.78
N LEU A 289 19.16 20.34 3.55
CA LEU A 289 19.67 21.48 2.81
C LEU A 289 19.41 22.80 3.55
N SER A 290 18.18 23.01 4.01
CA SER A 290 17.83 24.22 4.79
C SER A 290 18.64 24.33 6.08
N SER A 291 18.91 23.19 6.74
CA SER A 291 19.76 23.17 7.96
C SER A 291 21.22 23.55 7.63
N VAL A 292 21.77 23.02 6.52
CA VAL A 292 23.13 23.31 6.09
C VAL A 292 23.26 24.79 5.65
N GLU A 293 22.29 25.32 4.90
CA GLU A 293 22.24 26.71 4.49
C GLU A 293 22.18 27.67 5.71
N THR A 294 21.44 27.29 6.74
CA THR A 294 21.42 28.05 7.99
C THR A 294 22.78 28.04 8.66
N GLN A 295 23.46 26.88 8.74
CA GLN A 295 24.81 26.77 9.32
C GLN A 295 25.87 27.55 8.51
N ILE A 296 25.73 27.57 7.19
CA ILE A 296 26.61 28.40 6.32
C ILE A 296 26.43 29.87 6.69
N ASN A 297 25.19 30.36 6.75
CA ASN A 297 24.90 31.75 7.09
C ASN A 297 25.42 32.13 8.48
N ASP A 298 25.26 31.25 9.48
CA ASP A 298 25.77 31.47 10.83
C ASP A 298 27.30 31.47 10.91
N THR A 299 27.97 30.74 10.00
CA THR A 299 29.43 30.66 9.95
C THR A 299 30.02 31.83 9.17
N GLU A 300 29.30 32.41 8.20
CA GLU A 300 29.73 33.59 7.43
C GLU A 300 29.45 34.90 8.16
N SER A 301 28.55 34.95 9.14
CA SER A 301 28.21 36.13 9.97
C SER A 301 29.20 36.35 11.09
#